data_ea63aa996c2a3d14df4fa7ff636f785b
#
_entry.id   ea63aa996c2a3d14df4fa7ff636f785b
#
_cell.length_a   1.000
_cell.length_b   1.000
_cell.length_c   1.000
_cell.angle_alpha   90.00
_cell.angle_beta   90.00
_cell.angle_gamma   90.00
#
_symmetry.space_group_name_H-M   'P 1'
#
loop_
_entity.id
_entity.type
_entity.pdbx_description
1 polymer ?
#
loop_
_entity_poly.entity_id
_entity_poly.type
_entity_poly.pdbx_seq_one_letter_code
_entity_poly.pdbx_strand_id
1 'polypeptide(L)'
;MLFRSSLATQSEFNIGYDPCSNYITIPIIDEIGSLVGIKGRYLGNPDESHLKYFYLEKCNKSRVLYGYWQNKEHIKNNPYLIVVESEKSVLKLAEYGYRNAVATGGKTISKYQVELITRTGCTPIFAFDKDVSKEELDDIASMFIDSMKVCAVIDNDNLLDEKESPMDREDVWNALYQNCMITLK
;
A
#
# COMPACT_ATOMS: atom_id res chain seq x y z
N MET A 1 4.59 -17.10 -10.12
CA MET A 1 4.96 -15.82 -10.77
C MET A 1 4.55 -14.72 -9.80
N LEU A 2 5.51 -14.10 -9.12
CA LEU A 2 5.31 -13.41 -7.83
C LEU A 2 5.13 -11.88 -7.93
N PHE A 3 5.59 -11.28 -8.99
CA PHE A 3 5.35 -9.89 -9.35
C PHE A 3 4.85 -9.86 -10.79
N ARG A 4 3.55 -9.69 -10.97
CA ARG A 4 2.95 -9.50 -12.30
C ARG A 4 2.87 -8.03 -12.67
N SER A 5 3.88 -7.25 -12.26
CA SER A 5 3.96 -5.86 -12.66
C SER A 5 4.71 -5.74 -14.00
N SER A 6 4.27 -4.81 -14.84
CA SER A 6 4.94 -4.50 -16.11
C SER A 6 6.38 -3.99 -15.87
N LEU A 7 7.23 -4.10 -16.87
CA LEU A 7 8.59 -3.54 -16.79
C LEU A 7 8.54 -2.01 -16.57
N ALA A 8 7.52 -1.33 -17.08
CA ALA A 8 7.32 0.11 -16.86
C ALA A 8 7.11 0.43 -15.38
N THR A 9 6.17 -0.27 -14.70
CA THR A 9 5.92 -0.11 -13.27
C THR A 9 7.15 -0.50 -12.45
N GLN A 10 7.81 -1.61 -12.78
CA GLN A 10 9.03 -2.03 -12.09
C GLN A 10 10.12 -0.96 -12.18
N SER A 11 10.32 -0.39 -13.35
CA SER A 11 11.31 0.68 -13.56
C SER A 11 10.96 1.94 -12.77
N GLU A 12 9.70 2.35 -12.77
CA GLU A 12 9.24 3.54 -12.05
C GLU A 12 9.41 3.43 -10.54
N PHE A 13 9.14 2.25 -9.99
CA PHE A 13 9.31 1.98 -8.55
C PHE A 13 10.71 1.46 -8.21
N ASN A 14 11.65 1.44 -9.17
CA ASN A 14 13.03 0.98 -9.03
C ASN A 14 13.12 -0.45 -8.46
N ILE A 15 12.18 -1.31 -8.84
CA ILE A 15 12.20 -2.71 -8.45
C ILE A 15 13.39 -3.41 -9.12
N GLY A 16 14.21 -4.06 -8.31
CA GLY A 16 15.39 -4.78 -8.77
C GLY A 16 15.38 -6.25 -8.39
N TYR A 17 16.52 -6.90 -8.64
CA TYR A 17 16.76 -8.28 -8.25
C TYR A 17 18.20 -8.46 -7.81
N ASP A 18 18.38 -9.07 -6.63
CA ASP A 18 19.69 -9.48 -6.13
C ASP A 18 19.89 -10.98 -6.41
N PRO A 19 20.77 -11.34 -7.38
CA PRO A 19 21.01 -12.73 -7.72
C PRO A 19 21.78 -13.50 -6.63
N CYS A 20 22.52 -12.79 -5.75
CA CYS A 20 23.30 -13.43 -4.70
C CYS A 20 22.40 -13.99 -3.59
N SER A 21 21.39 -13.24 -3.20
CA SER A 21 20.45 -13.63 -2.14
C SER A 21 19.11 -14.17 -2.67
N ASN A 22 18.88 -14.13 -3.99
CA ASN A 22 17.66 -14.53 -4.67
C ASN A 22 16.41 -13.75 -4.22
N TYR A 23 16.60 -12.46 -3.94
CA TYR A 23 15.50 -11.56 -3.58
C TYR A 23 15.18 -10.55 -4.69
N ILE A 24 13.88 -10.35 -4.95
CA ILE A 24 13.43 -9.11 -5.59
C ILE A 24 13.63 -7.99 -4.56
N THR A 25 14.27 -6.90 -4.97
CA THR A 25 14.53 -5.73 -4.13
C THR A 25 13.49 -4.65 -4.36
N ILE A 26 12.90 -4.17 -3.27
CA ILE A 26 11.87 -3.14 -3.24
C ILE A 26 12.45 -1.96 -2.45
N PRO A 27 12.92 -0.90 -3.13
CA PRO A 27 13.45 0.28 -2.46
C PRO A 27 12.35 1.02 -1.72
N ILE A 28 12.61 1.40 -0.48
CA ILE A 28 11.72 2.24 0.32
C ILE A 28 12.24 3.66 0.25
N ILE A 29 11.45 4.54 -0.36
CA ILE A 29 11.79 5.94 -0.60
C ILE A 29 10.84 6.81 0.25
N ASP A 30 11.40 7.77 0.99
CA ASP A 30 10.64 8.70 1.81
C ASP A 30 9.95 9.81 0.99
N GLU A 31 9.23 10.70 1.67
CA GLU A 31 8.45 11.78 1.05
C GLU A 31 9.30 12.85 0.36
N ILE A 32 10.60 12.92 0.65
CA ILE A 32 11.54 13.85 0.02
C ILE A 32 12.42 13.21 -1.06
N GLY A 33 12.23 11.88 -1.32
CA GLY A 33 12.94 11.16 -2.37
C GLY A 33 14.22 10.46 -1.93
N SER A 34 14.48 10.35 -0.63
CA SER A 34 15.65 9.64 -0.10
C SER A 34 15.38 8.15 0.03
N LEU A 35 16.34 7.33 -0.38
CA LEU A 35 16.34 5.89 -0.12
C LEU A 35 16.57 5.66 1.37
N VAL A 36 15.58 5.11 2.08
CA VAL A 36 15.62 4.90 3.53
C VAL A 36 15.61 3.43 3.95
N GLY A 37 15.46 2.52 3.01
CA GLY A 37 15.54 1.09 3.24
C GLY A 37 15.33 0.27 1.98
N ILE A 38 15.56 -1.02 2.08
CA ILE A 38 15.31 -1.98 0.99
C ILE A 38 14.61 -3.20 1.58
N LYS A 39 13.41 -3.50 1.08
CA LYS A 39 12.69 -4.72 1.41
C LYS A 39 12.94 -5.76 0.32
N GLY A 40 13.21 -6.98 0.73
CA GLY A 40 13.42 -8.12 -0.14
C GLY A 40 12.20 -9.03 -0.18
N ARG A 41 11.87 -9.55 -1.37
CA ARG A 41 10.89 -10.63 -1.56
C ARG A 41 11.62 -11.85 -2.11
N TYR A 42 11.72 -12.90 -1.32
CA TYR A 42 12.38 -14.13 -1.74
C TYR A 42 11.65 -14.81 -2.90
N LEU A 43 12.39 -15.21 -3.94
CA LEU A 43 11.83 -15.88 -5.11
C LEU A 43 11.69 -17.39 -4.95
N GLY A 44 12.43 -17.99 -4.00
CA GLY A 44 12.34 -19.41 -3.68
C GLY A 44 11.17 -19.74 -2.75
N ASN A 45 11.11 -20.99 -2.31
CA ASN A 45 10.21 -21.39 -1.24
C ASN A 45 10.77 -20.89 0.09
N PRO A 46 9.99 -20.14 0.88
CA PRO A 46 10.44 -19.67 2.18
C PRO A 46 10.74 -20.84 3.12
N ASP A 47 11.82 -20.72 3.89
CA ASP A 47 12.25 -21.68 4.90
C ASP A 47 12.78 -20.93 6.14
N GLU A 48 13.42 -21.64 7.08
CA GLU A 48 14.00 -21.03 8.28
C GLU A 48 15.13 -20.02 7.98
N SER A 49 15.82 -20.20 6.86
CA SER A 49 16.94 -19.35 6.43
C SER A 49 16.50 -18.20 5.52
N HIS A 50 15.36 -18.34 4.85
CA HIS A 50 14.88 -17.40 3.83
C HIS A 50 13.42 -17.03 4.07
N LEU A 51 13.21 -15.92 4.74
CA LEU A 51 11.86 -15.37 4.96
C LEU A 51 11.25 -14.91 3.63
N LYS A 52 9.94 -15.12 3.48
CA LYS A 52 9.16 -14.66 2.32
C LYS A 52 9.37 -13.16 2.05
N TYR A 53 9.41 -12.35 3.12
CA TYR A 53 9.76 -10.94 3.08
C TYR A 53 10.79 -10.65 4.17
N PHE A 54 11.82 -9.89 3.82
CA PHE A 54 12.88 -9.51 4.73
C PHE A 54 13.39 -8.10 4.41
N TYR A 55 13.81 -7.33 5.41
CA TYR A 55 14.49 -6.06 5.16
C TYR A 55 15.98 -6.31 4.94
N LEU A 56 16.43 -6.15 3.69
CA LEU A 56 17.85 -6.20 3.31
C LEU A 56 18.57 -4.99 3.90
N GLU A 57 17.93 -3.80 3.82
CA GLU A 57 18.32 -2.60 4.53
C GLU A 57 17.14 -2.11 5.36
N LYS A 58 17.33 -2.03 6.68
CA LYS A 58 16.25 -1.68 7.63
C LYS A 58 15.86 -0.22 7.54
N CYS A 59 14.58 0.05 7.56
CA CYS A 59 14.02 1.40 7.72
C CYS A 59 13.04 1.44 8.88
N ASN A 60 12.75 2.67 9.34
CA ASN A 60 11.63 2.90 10.25
C ASN A 60 10.34 3.01 9.44
N LYS A 61 9.66 1.87 9.21
CA LYS A 61 8.43 1.81 8.41
C LYS A 61 7.32 2.74 8.91
N SER A 62 7.31 3.09 10.22
CA SER A 62 6.30 3.99 10.78
C SER A 62 6.52 5.47 10.38
N ARG A 63 7.61 5.79 9.69
CA ARG A 63 7.95 7.13 9.21
C ARG A 63 7.92 7.27 7.70
N VAL A 64 7.35 6.32 6.99
CA VAL A 64 7.29 6.33 5.53
C VAL A 64 5.95 5.83 5.03
N LEU A 65 5.49 6.35 3.91
CA LEU A 65 4.41 5.80 3.10
C LEU A 65 5.01 5.34 1.78
N TYR A 66 5.06 4.02 1.56
CA TYR A 66 5.60 3.47 0.31
C TYR A 66 4.77 3.96 -0.89
N GLY A 67 5.44 4.34 -1.95
CA GLY A 67 4.80 4.86 -3.15
C GLY A 67 4.48 6.37 -3.12
N TYR A 68 4.63 7.03 -1.97
CA TYR A 68 4.35 8.47 -1.86
C TYR A 68 5.20 9.29 -2.82
N TRP A 69 6.50 9.07 -2.86
CA TRP A 69 7.42 9.79 -3.73
C TRP A 69 7.13 9.54 -5.21
N GLN A 70 6.96 8.28 -5.60
CA GLN A 70 6.70 7.90 -7.00
C GLN A 70 5.36 8.44 -7.49
N ASN A 71 4.34 8.48 -6.64
CA ASN A 71 2.98 8.89 -6.96
C ASN A 71 2.67 10.36 -6.63
N LYS A 72 3.62 11.15 -6.14
CA LYS A 72 3.37 12.49 -5.56
C LYS A 72 2.62 13.44 -6.49
N GLU A 73 2.93 13.47 -7.77
CA GLU A 73 2.25 14.35 -8.73
C GLU A 73 0.81 13.87 -9.00
N HIS A 74 0.58 12.56 -9.00
CA HIS A 74 -0.77 11.99 -9.12
C HIS A 74 -1.60 12.23 -7.86
N ILE A 75 -1.00 12.09 -6.69
CA ILE A 75 -1.65 12.38 -5.39
C ILE A 75 -2.08 13.86 -5.34
N LYS A 76 -1.17 14.78 -5.70
CA LYS A 76 -1.45 16.22 -5.70
C LYS A 76 -2.63 16.62 -6.60
N ASN A 77 -2.84 15.89 -7.69
CA ASN A 77 -3.89 16.16 -8.68
C ASN A 77 -5.14 15.30 -8.50
N ASN A 78 -5.29 14.61 -7.36
CA ASN A 78 -6.43 13.72 -7.09
C ASN A 78 -7.11 14.10 -5.77
N PRO A 79 -8.45 14.14 -5.69
CA PRO A 79 -9.14 14.41 -4.42
C PRO A 79 -9.08 13.26 -3.42
N TYR A 80 -8.67 12.08 -3.85
CA TYR A 80 -8.60 10.87 -3.04
C TYR A 80 -7.18 10.31 -2.97
N LEU A 81 -6.83 9.70 -1.82
CA LEU A 81 -5.60 8.93 -1.61
C LEU A 81 -5.97 7.51 -1.19
N ILE A 82 -5.61 6.52 -1.99
CA ILE A 82 -5.81 5.11 -1.65
C ILE A 82 -4.70 4.66 -0.71
N VAL A 83 -5.06 4.18 0.47
CA VAL A 83 -4.13 3.72 1.50
C VAL A 83 -4.28 2.21 1.66
N VAL A 84 -3.19 1.48 1.39
CA VAL A 84 -3.14 0.01 1.43
C VAL A 84 -2.08 -0.48 2.42
N GLU A 85 -2.03 -1.79 2.68
CA GLU A 85 -1.07 -2.34 3.64
C GLU A 85 0.31 -2.57 3.04
N SER A 86 0.39 -3.06 1.80
CA SER A 86 1.62 -3.61 1.26
C SER A 86 2.13 -2.87 0.01
N GLU A 87 3.44 -2.93 -0.19
CA GLU A 87 4.10 -2.41 -1.39
C GLU A 87 3.59 -3.08 -2.66
N LYS A 88 3.29 -4.40 -2.59
CA LYS A 88 2.68 -5.16 -3.70
C LYS A 88 1.37 -4.54 -4.15
N SER A 89 0.52 -4.12 -3.20
CA SER A 89 -0.78 -3.53 -3.48
C SER A 89 -0.66 -2.19 -4.21
N VAL A 90 0.33 -1.36 -3.84
CA VAL A 90 0.62 -0.10 -4.57
C VAL A 90 1.06 -0.38 -6.01
N LEU A 91 1.94 -1.36 -6.23
CA LEU A 91 2.38 -1.74 -7.58
C LEU A 91 1.21 -2.24 -8.43
N LYS A 92 0.32 -3.03 -7.85
CA LYS A 92 -0.89 -3.52 -8.53
C LYS A 92 -1.84 -2.38 -8.91
N LEU A 93 -2.10 -1.47 -7.98
CA LEU A 93 -2.92 -0.29 -8.23
C LEU A 93 -2.33 0.58 -9.35
N ALA A 94 -1.01 0.74 -9.39
CA ALA A 94 -0.33 1.44 -10.47
C ALA A 94 -0.56 0.78 -11.84
N GLU A 95 -0.55 -0.58 -11.91
CA GLU A 95 -0.90 -1.34 -13.12
C GLU A 95 -2.33 -1.09 -13.58
N TYR A 96 -3.26 -0.95 -12.63
CA TYR A 96 -4.68 -0.71 -12.89
C TYR A 96 -4.99 0.78 -13.18
N GLY A 97 -3.96 1.65 -13.20
CA GLY A 97 -4.12 3.08 -13.45
C GLY A 97 -4.40 3.94 -12.21
N TYR A 98 -4.47 3.34 -11.02
CA TYR A 98 -4.66 4.06 -9.76
C TYR A 98 -3.31 4.51 -9.20
N ARG A 99 -2.84 5.69 -9.67
CA ARG A 99 -1.53 6.25 -9.33
C ARG A 99 -1.54 7.14 -8.08
N ASN A 100 -2.66 7.22 -7.38
CA ASN A 100 -2.86 7.96 -6.13
C ASN A 100 -2.88 7.02 -4.93
N ALA A 101 -1.97 6.04 -4.89
CA ALA A 101 -1.93 4.99 -3.87
C ALA A 101 -0.63 5.01 -3.08
N VAL A 102 -0.72 4.71 -1.77
CA VAL A 102 0.41 4.56 -0.85
C VAL A 102 0.22 3.36 0.08
N ALA A 103 1.32 2.80 0.61
CA ALA A 103 1.23 1.73 1.61
C ALA A 103 1.82 2.12 2.96
N THR A 104 1.18 1.65 4.03
CA THR A 104 1.61 1.83 5.43
C THR A 104 2.71 0.85 5.86
N GLY A 105 2.88 -0.25 5.12
CA GLY A 105 3.79 -1.34 5.47
C GLY A 105 3.23 -2.32 6.52
N GLY A 106 1.91 -2.36 6.69
CA GLY A 106 1.16 -3.27 7.57
C GLY A 106 -0.19 -2.70 7.98
N LYS A 107 -0.96 -3.44 8.78
CA LYS A 107 -2.33 -3.10 9.22
C LYS A 107 -2.42 -1.85 10.10
N THR A 108 -1.35 -1.46 10.76
CA THR A 108 -1.35 -0.32 11.67
C THR A 108 -0.81 0.92 11.00
N ILE A 109 -1.36 2.07 11.34
CA ILE A 109 -0.89 3.37 10.89
C ILE A 109 -0.27 4.15 12.07
N SER A 110 0.84 4.82 11.82
CA SER A 110 1.48 5.68 12.83
C SER A 110 0.94 7.12 12.77
N LYS A 111 1.13 7.87 13.85
CA LYS A 111 0.81 9.31 13.87
C LYS A 111 1.54 10.08 12.76
N TYR A 112 2.80 9.73 12.49
CA TYR A 112 3.56 10.37 11.41
C TYR A 112 2.96 10.08 10.02
N GLN A 113 2.52 8.86 9.77
CA GLN A 113 1.84 8.50 8.52
C GLN A 113 0.49 9.22 8.38
N VAL A 114 -0.27 9.36 9.48
CA VAL A 114 -1.50 10.17 9.52
C VAL A 114 -1.20 11.63 9.17
N GLU A 115 -0.13 12.22 9.72
CA GLU A 115 0.31 13.57 9.36
C GLU A 115 0.67 13.71 7.89
N LEU A 116 1.40 12.73 7.32
CA LEU A 116 1.75 12.74 5.89
C LEU A 116 0.50 12.70 5.02
N ILE A 117 -0.46 11.81 5.33
CA ILE A 117 -1.75 11.72 4.63
C ILE A 117 -2.51 13.05 4.74
N THR A 118 -2.63 13.60 5.95
CA THR A 118 -3.33 14.86 6.19
C THR A 118 -2.74 16.02 5.38
N ARG A 119 -1.42 16.08 5.25
CA ARG A 119 -0.72 17.12 4.45
C ARG A 119 -1.02 17.03 2.95
N THR A 120 -1.47 15.90 2.43
CA THR A 120 -1.86 15.79 1.01
C THR A 120 -3.12 16.59 0.70
N GLY A 121 -4.00 16.82 1.69
CA GLY A 121 -5.33 17.40 1.52
C GLY A 121 -6.33 16.47 0.84
N CYS A 122 -5.93 15.25 0.49
CA CYS A 122 -6.81 14.26 -0.13
C CYS A 122 -7.69 13.57 0.93
N THR A 123 -8.86 13.13 0.53
CA THR A 123 -9.67 12.19 1.33
C THR A 123 -9.02 10.81 1.30
N PRO A 124 -8.53 10.25 2.42
CA PRO A 124 -7.97 8.91 2.45
C PRO A 124 -9.07 7.85 2.29
N ILE A 125 -8.79 6.84 1.49
CA ILE A 125 -9.62 5.65 1.29
C ILE A 125 -8.79 4.45 1.72
N PHE A 126 -9.07 3.90 2.89
CA PHE A 126 -8.40 2.70 3.38
C PHE A 126 -8.94 1.46 2.66
N ALA A 127 -8.06 0.72 2.00
CA ALA A 127 -8.36 -0.53 1.31
C ALA A 127 -7.41 -1.60 1.81
N PHE A 128 -7.63 -2.02 3.06
CA PHE A 128 -6.84 -3.02 3.76
C PHE A 128 -7.32 -4.44 3.44
N ASP A 129 -6.55 -5.44 3.82
CA ASP A 129 -6.91 -6.84 3.61
C ASP A 129 -8.15 -7.20 4.45
N LYS A 130 -8.90 -8.23 4.02
CA LYS A 130 -10.22 -8.62 4.59
C LYS A 130 -10.19 -8.92 6.09
N ASP A 131 -9.03 -9.22 6.64
CA ASP A 131 -8.85 -9.54 8.05
C ASP A 131 -8.76 -8.31 8.99
N VAL A 132 -8.85 -7.08 8.43
CA VAL A 132 -8.98 -5.85 9.22
C VAL A 132 -10.45 -5.55 9.46
N SER A 133 -10.83 -5.51 10.74
CA SER A 133 -12.23 -5.27 11.14
C SER A 133 -12.67 -3.82 10.91
N LYS A 134 -13.99 -3.61 10.90
CA LYS A 134 -14.54 -2.25 10.82
C LYS A 134 -14.14 -1.42 12.04
N GLU A 135 -14.08 -2.01 13.23
CA GLU A 135 -13.67 -1.36 14.48
C GLU A 135 -12.22 -0.86 14.37
N GLU A 136 -11.31 -1.66 13.81
CA GLU A 136 -9.92 -1.24 13.58
C GLU A 136 -9.84 -0.07 12.58
N LEU A 137 -10.69 -0.06 11.55
CA LEU A 137 -10.78 1.05 10.60
C LEU A 137 -11.37 2.32 11.24
N ASP A 138 -12.37 2.19 12.13
CA ASP A 138 -12.94 3.29 12.89
C ASP A 138 -11.89 3.90 13.85
N ASP A 139 -11.08 3.06 14.51
CA ASP A 139 -9.94 3.49 15.33
C ASP A 139 -8.91 4.28 14.51
N ILE A 140 -8.58 3.79 13.32
CA ILE A 140 -7.70 4.52 12.38
C ILE A 140 -8.30 5.86 11.99
N ALA A 141 -9.58 5.89 11.65
CA ALA A 141 -10.29 7.13 11.27
C ALA A 141 -10.29 8.15 12.42
N SER A 142 -10.37 7.70 13.67
CA SER A 142 -10.32 8.56 14.86
C SER A 142 -9.00 9.32 15.03
N MET A 143 -7.91 8.83 14.43
CA MET A 143 -6.60 9.48 14.48
C MET A 143 -6.50 10.74 13.59
N PHE A 144 -7.44 10.91 12.66
CA PHE A 144 -7.47 12.08 11.79
C PHE A 144 -8.25 13.24 12.44
N ILE A 145 -7.95 14.48 12.02
CA ILE A 145 -8.67 15.67 12.49
C ILE A 145 -10.16 15.61 12.14
N ASP A 146 -11.02 16.23 12.97
CA ASP A 146 -12.48 16.11 12.81
C ASP A 146 -13.03 16.67 11.50
N SER A 147 -12.34 17.63 10.91
CA SER A 147 -12.75 18.22 9.62
C SER A 147 -12.37 17.37 8.40
N MET A 148 -11.61 16.27 8.59
CA MET A 148 -11.16 15.43 7.50
C MET A 148 -12.10 14.25 7.28
N LYS A 149 -12.65 14.15 6.07
CA LYS A 149 -13.40 12.96 5.66
C LYS A 149 -12.44 11.78 5.51
N VAL A 150 -12.81 10.62 6.07
CA VAL A 150 -12.08 9.36 5.97
C VAL A 150 -13.02 8.28 5.44
N CYS A 151 -12.59 7.54 4.43
CA CYS A 151 -13.35 6.46 3.81
C CYS A 151 -12.60 5.13 3.91
N ALA A 152 -13.34 4.04 3.76
CA ALA A 152 -12.79 2.70 3.59
C ALA A 152 -13.54 1.91 2.53
N VAL A 153 -12.87 0.92 1.95
CA VAL A 153 -13.46 -0.12 1.11
C VAL A 153 -13.63 -1.35 1.98
N ILE A 154 -14.86 -1.86 2.10
CA ILE A 154 -15.20 -3.05 2.89
C ILE A 154 -15.89 -4.06 2.00
N ASP A 155 -15.38 -5.29 1.96
CA ASP A 155 -15.95 -6.38 1.16
C ASP A 155 -17.23 -6.95 1.80
N ASN A 156 -18.34 -6.21 1.69
CA ASN A 156 -19.66 -6.64 2.17
C ASN A 156 -20.28 -7.73 1.29
N ASP A 157 -19.85 -7.84 0.04
CA ASP A 157 -20.40 -8.76 -0.96
C ASP A 157 -19.65 -10.10 -1.01
N ASN A 158 -18.63 -10.28 -0.14
CA ASN A 158 -17.76 -11.46 -0.09
C ASN A 158 -17.12 -11.82 -1.45
N LEU A 159 -16.62 -10.82 -2.15
CA LEU A 159 -15.93 -10.96 -3.44
C LEU A 159 -14.51 -11.50 -3.29
N LEU A 160 -13.92 -11.37 -2.09
CA LEU A 160 -12.55 -11.79 -1.77
C LEU A 160 -12.54 -13.15 -1.09
N ASP A 161 -11.57 -13.99 -1.47
CA ASP A 161 -11.21 -15.19 -0.73
C ASP A 161 -10.53 -14.83 0.61
N GLU A 162 -10.47 -15.78 1.58
CA GLU A 162 -9.96 -15.55 2.95
C GLU A 162 -8.56 -14.91 3.04
N LYS A 163 -7.71 -15.12 2.03
CA LYS A 163 -6.32 -14.64 2.01
C LYS A 163 -6.02 -13.74 0.82
N GLU A 164 -7.06 -13.27 0.15
CA GLU A 164 -6.95 -12.41 -1.02
C GLU A 164 -6.92 -10.94 -0.59
N SER A 165 -5.97 -10.19 -1.17
CA SER A 165 -5.97 -8.74 -1.05
C SER A 165 -6.95 -8.12 -2.05
N PRO A 166 -7.64 -7.01 -1.73
CA PRO A 166 -8.53 -6.32 -2.67
C PRO A 166 -7.92 -6.04 -4.04
N MET A 167 -6.58 -5.91 -4.11
CA MET A 167 -5.83 -5.61 -5.33
C MET A 167 -5.32 -6.85 -6.07
N ASP A 168 -5.65 -8.07 -5.64
CA ASP A 168 -5.10 -9.27 -6.31
C ASP A 168 -5.74 -9.54 -7.66
N ARG A 169 -6.98 -9.06 -7.87
CA ARG A 169 -7.71 -9.09 -9.14
C ARG A 169 -8.25 -7.70 -9.50
N GLU A 170 -8.00 -7.24 -10.72
CA GLU A 170 -8.40 -5.91 -11.17
C GLU A 170 -9.91 -5.71 -11.21
N ASP A 171 -10.64 -6.72 -11.71
CA ASP A 171 -12.11 -6.70 -11.78
C ASP A 171 -12.75 -6.61 -10.38
N VAL A 172 -12.22 -7.36 -9.42
CA VAL A 172 -12.67 -7.32 -8.02
C VAL A 172 -12.35 -5.97 -7.38
N TRP A 173 -11.12 -5.46 -7.57
CA TRP A 173 -10.77 -4.12 -7.09
C TRP A 173 -11.73 -3.05 -7.63
N ASN A 174 -12.00 -3.07 -8.92
CA ASN A 174 -12.91 -2.09 -9.54
C ASN A 174 -14.32 -2.20 -8.97
N ALA A 175 -14.84 -3.42 -8.76
CA ALA A 175 -16.15 -3.63 -8.15
C ALA A 175 -16.21 -3.14 -6.70
N LEU A 176 -15.20 -3.48 -5.88
CA LEU A 176 -15.11 -3.04 -4.49
C LEU A 176 -14.98 -1.51 -4.39
N TYR A 177 -14.12 -0.91 -5.19
CA TYR A 177 -13.89 0.54 -5.18
C TYR A 177 -15.14 1.33 -5.57
N GLN A 178 -15.94 0.81 -6.51
CA GLN A 178 -17.17 1.48 -6.99
C GLN A 178 -18.36 1.27 -6.07
N ASN A 179 -18.51 0.08 -5.45
CA ASN A 179 -19.76 -0.32 -4.80
C ASN A 179 -19.64 -0.49 -3.28
N CYS A 180 -18.43 -0.70 -2.76
CA CYS A 180 -18.21 -1.06 -1.35
C CYS A 180 -17.47 0.02 -0.54
N MET A 181 -17.42 1.25 -1.04
CA MET A 181 -16.83 2.38 -0.33
C MET A 181 -17.79 2.94 0.70
N ILE A 182 -17.35 3.03 1.95
CA ILE A 182 -18.09 3.63 3.05
C ILE A 182 -17.36 4.85 3.62
N THR A 183 -18.10 5.75 4.24
CA THR A 183 -17.54 6.84 5.05
C THR A 183 -17.41 6.37 6.50
N LEU A 184 -16.22 6.50 7.09
CA LEU A 184 -15.93 6.22 8.49
C LEU A 184 -16.05 7.50 9.34
N LYS A 185 -15.63 8.63 8.76
CA LYS A 185 -15.61 9.93 9.44
C LYS A 185 -15.83 11.06 8.43
#